data_c9eaf4e3f5b8f61f745dfd018dea25b4
#
_entry.id   c9eaf4e3f5b8f61f745dfd018dea25b4
#
_cell.length_a   1.000
_cell.length_b   1.000
_cell.length_c   1.000
_cell.angle_alpha   90.00
_cell.angle_beta   90.00
_cell.angle_gamma   90.00
#
_symmetry.space_group_name_H-M   'P 1'
#
loop_
_entity.id
_entity.type
_entity.pdbx_description
1 polymer ?
#
loop_
_entity_poly.entity_id
_entity_poly.type
_entity_poly.pdbx_seq_one_letter_code
_entity_poly.pdbx_strand_id
1 'polypeptide(L)' 'FQRIKIIDVNGAIIQDSSTGPALRNAFWNGRNESDIPAVSGVYFYEIEISNQMYNGKMTLIR' A
#
# COMPACT_ATOMS: atom_id res chain seq x y z
N PHE A 1 1.26 1.31 16.35
CA PHE A 1 0.55 1.93 15.24
C PHE A 1 1.18 1.53 13.93
N GLN A 2 0.36 1.07 13.01
CA GLN A 2 0.83 0.61 11.71
C GLN A 2 -0.10 1.16 10.63
N ARG A 3 0.51 1.58 9.54
CA ARG A 3 -0.23 2.16 8.43
C ARG A 3 0.44 1.79 7.12
N ILE A 4 -0.36 1.46 6.12
CA ILE A 4 0.12 1.19 4.77
C ILE A 4 -0.58 2.13 3.81
N LYS A 5 0.19 2.72 2.93
CA LYS A 5 -0.33 3.58 1.87
C LYS A 5 0.26 3.11 0.55
N ILE A 6 -0.58 2.92 -0.45
CA ILE A 6 -0.18 2.55 -1.81
C ILE A 6 -0.56 3.70 -2.73
N ILE A 7 0.40 4.14 -3.53
CA ILE A 7 0.26 5.30 -4.39
C ILE A 7 0.68 4.91 -5.81
N ASP A 8 -0.05 5.36 -6.82
CA ASP A 8 0.32 5.09 -8.21
C ASP A 8 1.37 6.10 -8.70
N VAL A 9 1.80 5.96 -9.95
CA VAL A 9 2.85 6.81 -10.53
C VAL A 9 2.39 8.26 -10.68
N ASN A 10 1.10 8.52 -10.64
CA ASN A 10 0.56 9.87 -10.75
C ASN A 10 0.34 10.50 -9.38
N GLY A 11 0.68 9.81 -8.31
CA GLY A 11 0.50 10.32 -6.96
C GLY A 11 -0.89 10.09 -6.39
N ALA A 12 -1.75 9.37 -7.09
CA ALA A 12 -3.08 9.06 -6.58
C ALA A 12 -3.01 7.96 -5.53
N ILE A 13 -3.75 8.12 -4.46
CA ILE A 13 -3.79 7.13 -3.39
C ILE A 13 -4.68 5.98 -3.81
N ILE A 14 -4.11 4.79 -3.87
CA ILE A 14 -4.84 3.56 -4.22
C ILE A 14 -5.39 2.91 -2.96
N GLN A 15 -4.58 2.83 -1.91
CA GLN A 15 -4.97 2.26 -0.63
C GLN A 15 -4.35 3.09 0.47
N ASP A 16 -5.10 3.31 1.54
CA ASP A 16 -4.60 3.97 2.73
C ASP A 16 -5.25 3.30 3.93
N SER A 17 -4.54 2.37 4.53
CA SER A 17 -5.08 1.56 5.61
C SER A 17 -4.31 1.77 6.89
N SER A 18 -5.04 2.02 7.96
CA SER A 18 -4.50 2.00 9.31
C SER A 18 -4.99 0.73 9.97
N THR A 19 -4.06 -0.09 10.44
CA THR A 19 -4.42 -1.31 11.12
C THR A 19 -3.77 -1.36 12.48
N GLY A 20 -4.26 -2.25 13.31
CA GLY A 20 -3.68 -2.47 14.62
C GLY A 20 -2.40 -3.27 14.56
N PRO A 21 -1.96 -3.75 15.71
CA PRO A 21 -0.69 -4.46 15.81
C PRO A 21 -0.64 -5.78 15.08
N ALA A 22 -1.74 -6.23 14.54
CA ALA A 22 -1.79 -7.50 13.83
C ALA A 22 -1.20 -7.46 12.43
N LEU A 23 -0.76 -6.31 11.97
CA LEU A 23 -0.24 -6.15 10.62
C LEU A 23 1.20 -6.70 10.56
N ARG A 24 1.32 -8.00 10.61
CA ARG A 24 2.64 -8.64 10.56
C ARG A 24 3.03 -9.01 9.14
N ASN A 25 2.05 -9.42 8.36
CA ASN A 25 2.27 -9.83 6.99
C ASN A 25 1.59 -8.82 6.09
N ALA A 26 2.01 -7.58 6.23
CA ALA A 26 1.45 -6.50 5.46
C ALA A 26 1.73 -6.76 4.00
N PHE A 27 0.69 -6.95 3.23
CA PHE A 27 0.81 -7.06 1.79
C PHE A 27 -0.42 -6.45 1.16
N TRP A 28 -0.21 -5.95 -0.03
CA TRP A 28 -1.30 -5.36 -0.80
C TRP A 28 -1.97 -6.45 -1.63
N ASN A 29 -3.29 -6.45 -1.64
CA ASN A 29 -4.05 -7.44 -2.39
C ASN A 29 -4.25 -7.08 -3.86
N GLY A 30 -3.65 -5.98 -4.32
CA GLY A 30 -3.77 -5.55 -5.70
C GLY A 30 -5.08 -4.82 -6.01
N ARG A 31 -5.80 -4.37 -5.00
CA ARG A 31 -7.09 -3.70 -5.16
C ARG A 31 -7.06 -2.32 -4.52
N ASN A 32 -7.91 -1.42 -5.02
CA ASN A 32 -8.06 -0.11 -4.41
C ASN A 32 -9.01 -0.19 -3.22
N GLU A 33 -9.29 0.96 -2.62
CA GLU A 33 -10.15 1.03 -1.43
C GLU A 33 -11.59 0.61 -1.71
N SER A 34 -12.01 0.67 -2.95
CA SER A 34 -13.34 0.23 -3.37
C SER A 34 -13.37 -1.24 -3.77
N ASP A 35 -12.30 -1.98 -3.47
CA ASP A 35 -12.15 -3.41 -3.78
C ASP A 35 -12.16 -3.69 -5.27
N ILE A 36 -11.74 -2.72 -6.07
CA ILE A 36 -11.63 -2.85 -7.52
C ILE A 36 -10.18 -3.16 -7.86
N PRO A 37 -9.91 -4.18 -8.71
CA PRO A 37 -8.54 -4.51 -9.08
C PRO A 37 -7.82 -3.31 -9.70
N ALA A 38 -6.62 -3.03 -9.21
CA ALA A 38 -5.79 -1.99 -9.77
C ALA A 38 -5.17 -2.49 -11.08
N VAL A 39 -4.88 -1.57 -11.98
CA VAL A 39 -4.26 -1.94 -13.26
C VAL A 39 -2.80 -2.31 -13.06
N SER A 40 -2.26 -3.10 -14.00
CA SER A 40 -0.83 -3.44 -13.98
C SER A 40 -0.01 -2.17 -14.09
N GLY A 41 1.10 -2.13 -13.38
CA GLY A 41 1.98 -0.97 -13.42
C GLY A 41 2.84 -0.90 -12.18
N VAL A 42 3.54 0.23 -12.06
CA VAL A 42 4.41 0.50 -10.91
C VAL A 42 3.63 1.26 -9.86
N TYR A 43 3.79 0.85 -8.62
CA TYR A 43 3.16 1.48 -7.46
C TYR A 43 4.21 1.73 -6.40
N PHE A 44 3.99 2.78 -5.62
CA PHE A 44 4.86 3.13 -4.50
C PHE A 44 4.13 2.81 -3.20
N TYR A 45 4.89 2.40 -2.21
CA TYR A 45 4.31 2.12 -0.90
C TYR A 45 5.01 2.91 0.18
N GLU A 46 4.26 3.24 1.21
CA GLU A 46 4.77 3.79 2.45
C GLU A 46 4.20 2.95 3.60
N ILE A 47 5.07 2.52 4.48
CA ILE A 47 4.67 1.75 5.65
C ILE A 47 5.20 2.46 6.88
N GLU A 48 4.31 2.75 7.82
CA GLU A 48 4.68 3.37 9.08
C GLU A 48 4.47 2.36 10.19
N ILE A 49 5.53 2.08 10.93
CA ILE A 49 5.52 1.14 12.05
C ILE A 49 6.30 1.75 13.19
N SER A 50 5.66 1.95 14.35
CA SER A 50 6.32 2.41 15.57
C SER A 50 7.22 3.63 15.33
N ASN A 51 6.67 4.65 14.68
CA ASN A 51 7.36 5.91 14.37
C ASN A 51 8.49 5.79 13.36
N GLN A 52 8.56 4.66 12.66
CA GLN A 52 9.51 4.50 11.58
C GLN A 52 8.75 4.39 10.26
N MET A 53 9.31 5.03 9.24
CA MET A 53 8.70 5.07 7.92
C MET A 53 9.57 4.29 6.95
N TYR A 54 8.96 3.38 6.23
CA TYR A 54 9.59 2.61 5.17
C TYR A 54 8.86 2.91 3.87
N ASN A 55 9.60 3.05 2.78
CA ASN A 55 8.99 3.26 1.49
C ASN A 55 9.75 2.50 0.41
N GLY A 56 9.10 2.33 -0.72
CA GLY A 56 9.71 1.64 -1.84
C GLY A 56 8.74 1.61 -3.01
N LYS A 57 9.10 0.82 -4.00
CA LYS A 57 8.24 0.64 -5.16
C LYS A 57 8.08 -0.84 -5.46
N MET A 58 6.99 -1.15 -6.14
CA MET A 58 6.70 -2.51 -6.57
C MET A 58 5.99 -2.48 -7.90
N THR A 59 5.99 -3.61 -8.58
CA THR A 59 5.31 -3.75 -9.86
C THR A 59 4.18 -4.74 -9.70
N LEU A 60 2.99 -4.34 -10.13
CA LEU A 60 1.83 -5.22 -10.16
C LEU A 60 1.69 -5.75 -11.58
N ILE A 61 1.66 -7.05 -11.71
CA ILE A 61 1.50 -7.73 -13.00
C ILE A 61 0.26 -8.60 -12.91
N ARG A 62 -0.67 -8.37 -13.83
CA ARG A 62 -1.91 -9.13 -13.92
C ARG A 62 -1.98 -9.92 -15.21
#